data_7e0446f127d26b74f1c2d0d5fae454ac
#
_entry.id   7e0446f127d26b74f1c2d0d5fae454ac
#
_cell.length_a   1.000
_cell.length_b   1.000
_cell.length_c   1.000
_cell.angle_alpha   90.00
_cell.angle_beta   90.00
_cell.angle_gamma   90.00
#
_symmetry.space_group_name_H-M   'P 1'
#
loop_
_entity.id
_entity.type
_entity.pdbx_description
1 polymer ?
#
loop_
_entity_poly.entity_id
_entity_poly.type
_entity_poly.pdbx_seq_one_letter_code
_entity_poly.pdbx_strand_id
1 'polypeptide(L)'
;MRVKSCWLYKRYAWYIWKNYDYQSFSDYLERFKSRQRKNILKERKSIKDEKIEFEIMSGSSINEDAWQKLYSFYCQTYFDRGQRPYLNLKFFKMIADKKEIKPVIFFAKYKDDFVGASLCFEGSDTLYGRHWGSNILLKNLHFEACFYQGIEYCINNGISYFDPGIQGEHKLRRGFEVSKKVSMHMISNKDFRDAIASFCKDEENEIDRYIESCKAYTPFSIDYRIE
;
A
#
# COMPACT_ATOMS: atom_id res chain seq x y z
N MET A 1 -11.04 -12.42 -41.86
CA MET A 1 -11.50 -11.25 -41.10
C MET A 1 -10.62 -11.13 -39.86
N ARG A 2 -9.63 -10.19 -39.81
CA ARG A 2 -8.81 -10.00 -38.60
C ARG A 2 -9.70 -9.35 -37.55
N VAL A 3 -9.96 -10.05 -36.48
CA VAL A 3 -10.58 -9.48 -35.26
C VAL A 3 -9.62 -8.40 -34.78
N LYS A 4 -9.92 -7.13 -35.05
CA LYS A 4 -9.20 -6.01 -34.44
C LYS A 4 -9.33 -6.18 -32.94
N SER A 5 -8.21 -6.31 -32.25
CA SER A 5 -8.17 -6.45 -30.80
C SER A 5 -9.05 -5.38 -30.13
N CYS A 6 -10.09 -5.78 -29.40
CA CYS A 6 -10.95 -4.86 -28.64
C CYS A 6 -10.30 -4.41 -27.33
N TRP A 7 -9.05 -4.79 -27.11
CA TRP A 7 -8.30 -4.50 -25.90
C TRP A 7 -7.55 -3.19 -26.00
N LEU A 8 -7.66 -2.38 -24.96
CA LEU A 8 -6.87 -1.18 -24.72
C LEU A 8 -5.90 -1.45 -23.59
N TYR A 9 -4.73 -0.85 -23.69
CA TYR A 9 -3.69 -0.90 -22.67
C TYR A 9 -3.55 0.50 -22.08
N LYS A 10 -3.74 0.62 -20.77
CA LYS A 10 -3.46 1.85 -20.03
C LYS A 10 -2.23 1.65 -19.16
N ARG A 11 -1.27 2.58 -19.25
CA ARG A 11 -0.08 2.64 -18.40
C ARG A 11 -0.32 3.56 -17.22
N TYR A 12 0.34 3.29 -16.10
CA TYR A 12 0.36 4.18 -14.95
C TYR A 12 1.59 3.94 -14.07
N ALA A 13 1.95 4.97 -13.32
CA ALA A 13 3.00 4.88 -12.32
C ALA A 13 2.47 4.13 -11.08
N TRP A 14 3.23 3.20 -10.60
CA TRP A 14 2.93 2.38 -9.43
C TRP A 14 4.07 2.43 -8.45
N TYR A 15 3.77 2.43 -7.17
CA TYR A 15 4.78 2.43 -6.12
C TYR A 15 4.89 1.06 -5.50
N ILE A 16 6.12 0.57 -5.37
CA ILE A 16 6.41 -0.72 -4.75
C ILE A 16 7.65 -0.58 -3.86
N TRP A 17 7.62 -1.18 -2.71
CA TRP A 17 8.80 -1.34 -1.89
C TRP A 17 9.43 -2.70 -2.20
N LYS A 18 10.77 -2.74 -2.25
CA LYS A 18 11.54 -3.94 -2.48
C LYS A 18 12.40 -4.27 -1.29
N ASN A 19 12.41 -5.52 -0.91
CA ASN A 19 13.35 -6.05 0.06
C ASN A 19 14.67 -6.35 -0.64
N TYR A 20 15.69 -5.66 -0.25
CA TYR A 20 17.06 -5.91 -0.72
C TYR A 20 17.84 -6.72 0.33
N ASP A 21 17.24 -7.79 0.81
CA ASP A 21 17.77 -8.69 1.82
C ASP A 21 18.08 -8.01 3.16
N TYR A 22 17.28 -7.01 3.52
CA TYR A 22 17.40 -6.32 4.80
C TYR A 22 17.24 -7.30 5.96
N GLN A 23 18.16 -7.23 6.92
CA GLN A 23 18.12 -8.05 8.11
C GLN A 23 17.26 -7.44 9.24
N SER A 24 17.02 -6.15 9.17
CA SER A 24 16.21 -5.39 10.13
C SER A 24 15.69 -4.09 9.55
N PHE A 25 14.71 -3.48 10.23
CA PHE A 25 14.26 -2.14 9.88
C PHE A 25 15.38 -1.09 10.07
N SER A 26 16.33 -1.32 10.98
CA SER A 26 17.52 -0.46 11.15
C SER A 26 18.42 -0.52 9.93
N ASP A 27 18.71 -1.71 9.43
CA ASP A 27 19.48 -1.93 8.20
C ASP A 27 18.82 -1.23 7.00
N TYR A 28 17.50 -1.38 6.85
CA TYR A 28 16.76 -0.61 5.86
C TYR A 28 16.96 0.90 5.99
N LEU A 29 16.94 1.45 7.21
CA LEU A 29 17.14 2.88 7.46
C LEU A 29 18.54 3.37 7.11
N GLU A 30 19.56 2.53 7.20
CA GLU A 30 20.94 2.90 6.88
C GLU A 30 21.14 3.31 5.42
N ARG A 31 20.31 2.80 4.52
CA ARG A 31 20.34 3.18 3.09
C ARG A 31 19.89 4.61 2.82
N PHE A 32 19.16 5.23 3.74
CA PHE A 32 18.62 6.58 3.53
C PHE A 32 19.65 7.68 3.76
N LYS A 33 19.50 8.75 2.98
CA LYS A 33 20.15 10.03 3.31
C LYS A 33 19.78 10.42 4.73
N SER A 34 20.75 10.99 5.47
CA SER A 34 20.61 11.31 6.91
C SER A 34 19.31 12.09 7.24
N ARG A 35 18.93 13.06 6.40
CA ARG A 35 17.70 13.84 6.59
C ARG A 35 16.45 12.97 6.53
N GLN A 36 16.36 12.08 5.54
CA GLN A 36 15.18 11.21 5.37
C GLN A 36 15.10 10.17 6.49
N ARG A 37 16.23 9.56 6.84
CA ARG A 37 16.30 8.64 7.98
C ARG A 37 15.81 9.29 9.27
N LYS A 38 16.26 10.52 9.57
CA LYS A 38 15.79 11.29 10.74
C LYS A 38 14.28 11.56 10.69
N ASN A 39 13.73 11.85 9.51
CA ASN A 39 12.29 12.08 9.35
C ASN A 39 11.49 10.81 9.66
N ILE A 40 11.88 9.65 9.10
CA ILE A 40 11.21 8.37 9.36
C ILE A 40 11.27 8.02 10.86
N LEU A 41 12.42 8.15 11.48
CA LEU A 41 12.58 7.93 12.92
C LEU A 41 11.70 8.87 13.76
N LYS A 42 11.59 10.15 13.37
CA LYS A 42 10.71 11.11 14.03
C LYS A 42 9.22 10.75 13.88
N GLU A 43 8.81 10.32 12.69
CA GLU A 43 7.43 9.86 12.43
C GLU A 43 7.10 8.66 13.33
N ARG A 44 7.93 7.62 13.34
CA ARG A 44 7.77 6.43 14.19
C ARG A 44 7.81 6.77 15.69
N LYS A 45 8.76 7.63 16.09
CA LYS A 45 8.86 8.09 17.47
C LYS A 45 7.58 8.78 17.94
N SER A 46 6.98 9.65 17.10
CA SER A 46 5.75 10.37 17.47
C SER A 46 4.59 9.42 17.80
N ILE A 47 4.51 8.24 17.16
CA ILE A 47 3.49 7.23 17.45
C ILE A 47 3.76 6.53 18.78
N LYS A 48 5.04 6.22 19.07
CA LYS A 48 5.45 5.64 20.36
C LYS A 48 5.22 6.61 21.53
N ASP A 49 5.51 7.90 21.32
CA ASP A 49 5.31 8.94 22.34
C ASP A 49 3.82 9.08 22.72
N GLU A 50 2.90 8.84 21.76
CA GLU A 50 1.45 8.76 21.99
C GLU A 50 0.99 7.41 22.59
N LYS A 51 1.94 6.52 22.91
CA LYS A 51 1.66 5.19 23.48
C LYS A 51 0.76 4.30 22.60
N ILE A 52 0.90 4.46 21.30
CA ILE A 52 0.26 3.55 20.33
C ILE A 52 1.20 2.35 20.10
N GLU A 53 0.67 1.18 20.33
CA GLU A 53 1.29 -0.10 20.04
C GLU A 53 0.64 -0.74 18.81
N PHE A 54 1.34 -1.69 18.18
CA PHE A 54 0.78 -2.43 17.06
C PHE A 54 0.67 -3.91 17.39
N GLU A 55 -0.52 -4.44 17.12
CA GLU A 55 -0.80 -5.88 17.19
C GLU A 55 -1.04 -6.38 15.77
N ILE A 56 -0.29 -7.43 15.38
CA ILE A 56 -0.38 -8.02 14.04
C ILE A 56 -1.14 -9.33 14.14
N MET A 57 -2.23 -9.42 13.39
CA MET A 57 -3.01 -10.65 13.27
C MET A 57 -2.98 -11.15 11.83
N SER A 58 -2.78 -12.44 11.62
CA SER A 58 -2.74 -13.04 10.28
C SER A 58 -3.45 -14.38 10.21
N GLY A 59 -4.04 -14.68 9.05
CA GLY A 59 -4.68 -15.96 8.79
C GLY A 59 -5.71 -16.34 9.86
N SER A 60 -5.55 -17.51 10.47
CA SER A 60 -6.47 -18.05 11.48
C SER A 60 -6.45 -17.34 12.83
N SER A 61 -5.44 -16.48 13.10
CA SER A 61 -5.42 -15.69 14.34
C SER A 61 -6.41 -14.52 14.33
N ILE A 62 -6.96 -14.16 13.16
CA ILE A 62 -7.96 -13.11 13.03
C ILE A 62 -9.32 -13.67 13.44
N ASN A 63 -9.72 -13.37 14.64
CA ASN A 63 -11.02 -13.80 15.18
C ASN A 63 -12.18 -12.92 14.70
N GLU A 64 -13.40 -13.29 15.08
CA GLU A 64 -14.63 -12.58 14.71
C GLU A 64 -14.61 -11.11 15.14
N ASP A 65 -14.17 -10.83 16.37
CA ASP A 65 -14.12 -9.47 16.92
C ASP A 65 -13.12 -8.60 16.15
N ALA A 66 -11.98 -9.15 15.76
CA ALA A 66 -11.00 -8.45 14.93
C ALA A 66 -11.58 -8.07 13.56
N TRP A 67 -12.34 -8.97 12.91
CA TRP A 67 -13.04 -8.65 11.67
C TRP A 67 -14.10 -7.57 11.82
N GLN A 68 -14.86 -7.59 12.91
CA GLN A 68 -15.85 -6.55 13.20
C GLN A 68 -15.18 -5.19 13.43
N LYS A 69 -14.09 -5.16 14.19
CA LYS A 69 -13.30 -3.93 14.43
C LYS A 69 -12.69 -3.39 13.14
N LEU A 70 -12.05 -4.22 12.33
CA LEU A 70 -11.55 -3.83 11.01
C LEU A 70 -12.67 -3.24 10.15
N TYR A 71 -13.83 -3.90 10.10
CA TYR A 71 -14.98 -3.44 9.32
C TYR A 71 -15.49 -2.08 9.79
N SER A 72 -15.51 -1.83 11.11
CA SER A 72 -15.91 -0.53 11.64
C SER A 72 -14.97 0.59 11.18
N PHE A 73 -13.64 0.37 11.20
CA PHE A 73 -12.66 1.33 10.71
C PHE A 73 -12.74 1.52 9.19
N TYR A 74 -12.98 0.45 8.44
CA TYR A 74 -13.26 0.53 7.01
C TYR A 74 -14.47 1.44 6.72
N CYS A 75 -15.58 1.23 7.40
CA CYS A 75 -16.79 2.07 7.26
C CYS A 75 -16.50 3.53 7.61
N GLN A 76 -15.79 3.79 8.72
CA GLN A 76 -15.45 5.14 9.16
C GLN A 76 -14.72 5.92 8.06
N THR A 77 -13.74 5.29 7.39
CA THR A 77 -12.99 5.92 6.29
C THR A 77 -13.89 6.40 5.14
N TYR A 78 -14.98 5.69 4.85
CA TYR A 78 -15.93 6.09 3.82
C TYR A 78 -16.86 7.19 4.31
N PHE A 79 -17.35 7.09 5.54
CA PHE A 79 -18.22 8.10 6.13
C PHE A 79 -17.51 9.45 6.27
N ASP A 80 -16.24 9.46 6.67
CA ASP A 80 -15.43 10.68 6.77
C ASP A 80 -15.26 11.39 5.40
N ARG A 81 -15.45 10.64 4.30
CA ARG A 81 -15.42 11.17 2.92
C ARG A 81 -16.81 11.46 2.35
N GLY A 82 -17.86 11.34 3.17
CA GLY A 82 -19.25 11.50 2.71
C GLY A 82 -19.72 10.39 1.76
N GLN A 83 -19.07 9.23 1.79
CA GLN A 83 -19.34 8.09 0.91
C GLN A 83 -19.93 6.93 1.69
N ARG A 84 -20.62 6.02 0.99
CA ARG A 84 -21.08 4.77 1.57
C ARG A 84 -20.06 3.66 1.34
N PRO A 85 -19.77 2.81 2.35
CA PRO A 85 -18.96 1.61 2.16
C PRO A 85 -19.58 0.70 1.09
N TYR A 86 -18.80 0.23 0.14
CA TYR A 86 -19.29 -0.66 -0.93
C TYR A 86 -19.11 -2.14 -0.61
N LEU A 87 -18.27 -2.50 0.38
CA LEU A 87 -18.15 -3.85 0.91
C LEU A 87 -18.92 -3.97 2.22
N ASN A 88 -19.44 -5.14 2.51
CA ASN A 88 -20.11 -5.45 3.76
C ASN A 88 -19.29 -6.44 4.60
N LEU A 89 -19.65 -6.61 5.87
CA LEU A 89 -18.94 -7.53 6.77
C LEU A 89 -18.90 -8.97 6.25
N LYS A 90 -19.97 -9.41 5.58
CA LYS A 90 -20.04 -10.76 4.98
C LYS A 90 -18.93 -10.99 3.95
N PHE A 91 -18.57 -9.97 3.18
CA PHE A 91 -17.46 -10.04 2.22
C PHE A 91 -16.13 -10.32 2.94
N PHE A 92 -15.84 -9.61 4.03
CA PHE A 92 -14.61 -9.80 4.80
C PHE A 92 -14.56 -11.21 5.43
N LYS A 93 -15.67 -11.70 5.93
CA LYS A 93 -15.77 -13.09 6.45
C LYS A 93 -15.56 -14.12 5.36
N MET A 94 -16.14 -13.93 4.18
CA MET A 94 -15.92 -14.81 3.04
C MET A 94 -14.45 -14.89 2.61
N ILE A 95 -13.70 -13.79 2.73
CA ILE A 95 -12.26 -13.78 2.47
C ILE A 95 -11.52 -14.57 3.54
N ALA A 96 -11.88 -14.40 4.81
CA ALA A 96 -11.27 -15.11 5.93
C ALA A 96 -11.37 -16.64 5.79
N ASP A 97 -12.48 -17.14 5.23
CA ASP A 97 -12.73 -18.56 5.04
C ASP A 97 -11.94 -19.19 3.86
N LYS A 98 -11.26 -18.37 3.04
CA LYS A 98 -10.49 -18.84 1.89
C LYS A 98 -9.06 -19.17 2.28
N LYS A 99 -8.68 -20.45 2.25
CA LYS A 99 -7.33 -20.93 2.59
C LYS A 99 -6.22 -20.35 1.71
N GLU A 100 -6.57 -19.98 0.47
CA GLU A 100 -5.65 -19.42 -0.51
C GLU A 100 -5.37 -17.94 -0.28
N ILE A 101 -6.17 -17.28 0.56
CA ILE A 101 -6.04 -15.86 0.87
C ILE A 101 -5.47 -15.74 2.28
N LYS A 102 -4.35 -15.03 2.39
CA LYS A 102 -3.69 -14.78 3.67
C LYS A 102 -3.85 -13.33 4.08
N PRO A 103 -4.93 -12.97 4.79
CA PRO A 103 -5.08 -11.62 5.33
C PRO A 103 -4.08 -11.37 6.45
N VAL A 104 -3.56 -10.14 6.48
CA VAL A 104 -2.69 -9.62 7.55
C VAL A 104 -3.26 -8.29 7.98
N ILE A 105 -3.57 -8.13 9.25
CA ILE A 105 -4.12 -6.91 9.82
C ILE A 105 -3.12 -6.33 10.81
N PHE A 106 -2.78 -5.07 10.63
CA PHE A 106 -1.97 -4.28 11.55
C PHE A 106 -2.92 -3.40 12.36
N PHE A 107 -3.24 -3.80 13.57
CA PHE A 107 -4.06 -3.02 14.48
C PHE A 107 -3.22 -2.02 15.25
N ALA A 108 -3.59 -0.75 15.21
CA ALA A 108 -3.09 0.27 16.13
C ALA A 108 -3.90 0.20 17.42
N LYS A 109 -3.20 0.05 18.54
CA LYS A 109 -3.78 -0.13 19.88
C LYS A 109 -3.37 1.02 20.79
N TYR A 110 -4.33 1.61 21.46
CA TYR A 110 -4.12 2.58 22.53
C TYR A 110 -4.71 2.02 23.81
N LYS A 111 -3.85 1.74 24.81
CA LYS A 111 -4.24 0.96 25.99
C LYS A 111 -4.80 -0.39 25.57
N ASP A 112 -6.06 -0.67 25.93
CA ASP A 112 -6.74 -1.93 25.64
C ASP A 112 -7.61 -1.89 24.39
N ASP A 113 -7.74 -0.72 23.74
CA ASP A 113 -8.64 -0.52 22.60
C ASP A 113 -7.91 -0.42 21.27
N PHE A 114 -8.46 -1.04 20.23
CA PHE A 114 -8.05 -0.78 18.85
C PHE A 114 -8.59 0.57 18.39
N VAL A 115 -7.70 1.42 17.87
CA VAL A 115 -8.00 2.77 17.41
C VAL A 115 -7.84 2.95 15.90
N GLY A 116 -7.32 1.95 15.21
CA GLY A 116 -7.18 1.93 13.77
C GLY A 116 -6.66 0.59 13.28
N ALA A 117 -6.82 0.31 11.98
CA ALA A 117 -6.33 -0.92 11.37
C ALA A 117 -5.95 -0.73 9.90
N SER A 118 -4.89 -1.41 9.48
CA SER A 118 -4.51 -1.57 8.08
C SER A 118 -4.65 -3.04 7.68
N LEU A 119 -5.42 -3.30 6.62
CA LEU A 119 -5.59 -4.63 6.04
C LEU A 119 -4.67 -4.79 4.85
N CYS A 120 -3.87 -5.85 4.88
CA CYS A 120 -3.06 -6.33 3.78
C CYS A 120 -3.42 -7.79 3.42
N PHE A 121 -2.94 -8.24 2.27
CA PHE A 121 -3.00 -9.64 1.85
C PHE A 121 -1.59 -10.10 1.48
N GLU A 122 -1.17 -11.22 2.03
CA GLU A 122 0.12 -11.84 1.72
C GLU A 122 -0.03 -12.77 0.53
N GLY A 123 0.73 -12.49 -0.54
CA GLY A 123 0.91 -13.37 -1.69
C GLY A 123 2.15 -14.26 -1.55
N SER A 124 2.61 -14.83 -2.65
CA SER A 124 3.80 -15.69 -2.66
C SER A 124 5.09 -14.95 -2.35
N ASP A 125 5.21 -13.71 -2.81
CA ASP A 125 6.40 -12.87 -2.70
C ASP A 125 6.09 -11.40 -2.39
N THR A 126 4.82 -11.05 -2.30
CA THR A 126 4.35 -9.67 -2.21
C THR A 126 3.29 -9.51 -1.12
N LEU A 127 3.44 -8.51 -0.27
CA LEU A 127 2.40 -8.02 0.63
C LEU A 127 1.59 -6.93 -0.07
N TYR A 128 0.27 -7.07 -0.14
CA TYR A 128 -0.64 -6.14 -0.82
C TYR A 128 -1.45 -5.34 0.19
N GLY A 129 -1.18 -4.05 0.35
CA GLY A 129 -1.96 -3.13 1.16
C GLY A 129 -3.31 -2.82 0.50
N ARG A 130 -4.41 -2.87 1.28
CA ARG A 130 -5.75 -2.73 0.70
C ARG A 130 -6.65 -1.71 1.38
N HIS A 131 -6.86 -1.80 2.66
CA HIS A 131 -7.76 -0.91 3.39
C HIS A 131 -7.06 -0.35 4.63
N TRP A 132 -7.43 0.87 4.96
CA TRP A 132 -7.05 1.56 6.18
C TRP A 132 -8.24 2.25 6.77
N GLY A 133 -8.31 2.32 8.08
CA GLY A 133 -9.24 3.18 8.79
C GLY A 133 -8.84 3.36 10.25
N SER A 134 -9.35 4.45 10.85
CA SER A 134 -9.09 4.81 12.24
C SER A 134 -10.27 5.60 12.78
N ASN A 135 -10.54 5.49 14.08
CA ASN A 135 -11.51 6.31 14.79
C ASN A 135 -10.88 7.51 15.52
N ILE A 136 -9.56 7.67 15.38
CA ILE A 136 -8.82 8.82 15.91
C ILE A 136 -8.07 9.55 14.80
N LEU A 137 -7.95 10.87 14.95
CA LEU A 137 -7.13 11.69 14.08
C LEU A 137 -5.77 11.91 14.74
N LEU A 138 -4.80 11.05 14.43
CA LEU A 138 -3.44 11.15 14.94
C LEU A 138 -2.45 11.27 13.79
N LYS A 139 -1.61 12.32 13.87
CA LYS A 139 -0.57 12.57 12.87
C LYS A 139 0.39 11.38 12.78
N ASN A 140 0.76 11.01 11.55
CA ASN A 140 1.65 9.90 11.21
C ASN A 140 1.10 8.49 11.47
N LEU A 141 -0.07 8.32 12.10
CA LEU A 141 -0.64 7.00 12.36
C LEU A 141 -0.85 6.21 11.06
N HIS A 142 -1.39 6.87 10.03
CA HIS A 142 -1.53 6.27 8.70
C HIS A 142 -0.20 5.78 8.14
N PHE A 143 0.89 6.55 8.27
CA PHE A 143 2.20 6.16 7.76
C PHE A 143 2.79 4.98 8.53
N GLU A 144 2.64 4.98 9.84
CA GLU A 144 3.09 3.85 10.66
C GLU A 144 2.33 2.58 10.27
N ALA A 145 0.99 2.62 10.27
CA ALA A 145 0.15 1.45 10.02
C ALA A 145 0.22 0.92 8.58
N CYS A 146 0.23 1.83 7.59
CA CYS A 146 0.11 1.46 6.18
C CYS A 146 1.46 1.28 5.46
N PHE A 147 2.58 1.75 6.06
CA PHE A 147 3.89 1.64 5.42
C PHE A 147 4.92 0.99 6.34
N TYR A 148 5.22 1.57 7.51
CA TYR A 148 6.34 1.10 8.32
C TYR A 148 6.09 -0.28 8.90
N GLN A 149 4.88 -0.56 9.38
CA GLN A 149 4.51 -1.89 9.87
C GLN A 149 4.55 -2.94 8.74
N GLY A 150 4.07 -2.60 7.55
CA GLY A 150 4.12 -3.49 6.39
C GLY A 150 5.55 -3.77 5.92
N ILE A 151 6.43 -2.74 5.89
CA ILE A 151 7.85 -2.91 5.56
C ILE A 151 8.54 -3.80 6.58
N GLU A 152 8.35 -3.54 7.87
CA GLU A 152 8.94 -4.33 8.95
C GLU A 152 8.45 -5.78 8.92
N TYR A 153 7.16 -5.99 8.63
CA TYR A 153 6.59 -7.31 8.42
C TYR A 153 7.25 -8.04 7.24
N CYS A 154 7.44 -7.36 6.10
CA CYS A 154 8.12 -7.96 4.94
C CYS A 154 9.56 -8.36 5.24
N ILE A 155 10.31 -7.50 5.94
CA ILE A 155 11.69 -7.81 6.38
C ILE A 155 11.70 -9.06 7.26
N ASN A 156 10.86 -9.09 8.29
CA ASN A 156 10.85 -10.17 9.28
C ASN A 156 10.38 -11.52 8.71
N ASN A 157 9.60 -11.50 7.61
CA ASN A 157 9.07 -12.72 6.99
C ASN A 157 9.73 -13.05 5.63
N GLY A 158 10.78 -12.34 5.24
CA GLY A 158 11.50 -12.60 3.96
C GLY A 158 10.65 -12.33 2.71
N ILE A 159 9.63 -11.44 2.81
CA ILE A 159 8.78 -11.07 1.68
C ILE A 159 9.53 -10.08 0.80
N SER A 160 9.58 -10.36 -0.52
CA SER A 160 10.39 -9.60 -1.47
C SER A 160 9.83 -8.23 -1.81
N TYR A 161 8.48 -8.08 -1.81
CA TYR A 161 7.83 -6.86 -2.27
C TYR A 161 6.71 -6.44 -1.32
N PHE A 162 6.49 -5.11 -1.26
CA PHE A 162 5.29 -4.56 -0.63
C PHE A 162 4.63 -3.56 -1.58
N ASP A 163 3.39 -3.85 -1.94
CA ASP A 163 2.52 -3.01 -2.75
C ASP A 163 1.51 -2.26 -1.85
N PRO A 164 1.74 -0.99 -1.53
CA PRO A 164 0.89 -0.23 -0.59
C PRO A 164 -0.33 0.40 -1.28
N GLY A 165 -0.64 0.02 -2.52
CA GLY A 165 -1.68 0.63 -3.36
C GLY A 165 -1.19 1.79 -4.23
N ILE A 166 -2.08 2.36 -5.05
CA ILE A 166 -1.73 3.23 -6.19
C ILE A 166 -1.24 4.63 -5.77
N GLN A 167 -1.90 5.31 -4.84
CA GLN A 167 -1.74 6.75 -4.64
C GLN A 167 -0.60 7.12 -3.69
N GLY A 168 0.05 8.27 -3.96
CA GLY A 168 0.83 9.03 -3.00
C GLY A 168 2.33 9.11 -3.25
N GLU A 169 2.79 10.22 -3.79
CA GLU A 169 4.22 10.55 -3.97
C GLU A 169 5.01 10.55 -2.64
N HIS A 170 4.33 10.73 -1.51
CA HIS A 170 4.92 10.63 -0.19
C HIS A 170 5.58 9.26 0.08
N LYS A 171 5.22 8.23 -0.69
CA LYS A 171 5.83 6.89 -0.64
C LYS A 171 7.30 6.91 -1.06
N LEU A 172 7.67 7.72 -2.05
CA LEU A 172 9.06 7.87 -2.49
C LEU A 172 9.98 8.24 -1.30
N ARG A 173 9.54 9.17 -0.46
CA ARG A 173 10.31 9.60 0.73
C ARG A 173 10.49 8.49 1.76
N ARG A 174 9.70 7.42 1.66
CA ARG A 174 9.71 6.24 2.53
C ARG A 174 10.29 5.01 1.84
N GLY A 175 11.07 5.22 0.75
CA GLY A 175 11.82 4.16 0.09
C GLY A 175 11.02 3.27 -0.84
N PHE A 176 9.77 3.62 -1.16
CA PHE A 176 9.07 2.96 -2.26
C PHE A 176 9.63 3.47 -3.59
N GLU A 177 9.76 2.56 -4.53
CA GLU A 177 10.23 2.86 -5.87
C GLU A 177 9.05 2.96 -6.83
N VAL A 178 9.20 3.78 -7.86
CA VAL A 178 8.21 3.87 -8.92
C VAL A 178 8.49 2.81 -9.99
N SER A 179 7.45 2.12 -10.41
CA SER A 179 7.47 1.18 -11.54
C SER A 179 6.33 1.46 -12.50
N LYS A 180 6.47 0.99 -13.73
CA LYS A 180 5.41 1.05 -14.73
C LYS A 180 4.51 -0.17 -14.59
N LYS A 181 3.20 0.05 -14.49
CA LYS A 181 2.19 -1.01 -14.57
C LYS A 181 1.27 -0.77 -15.77
N VAL A 182 0.67 -1.84 -16.26
CA VAL A 182 -0.24 -1.84 -17.39
C VAL A 182 -1.54 -2.52 -16.97
N SER A 183 -2.66 -1.90 -17.29
CA SER A 183 -3.98 -2.54 -17.21
C SER A 183 -4.54 -2.75 -18.60
N MET A 184 -5.35 -3.81 -18.75
CA MET A 184 -6.03 -4.16 -20.00
C MET A 184 -7.53 -3.92 -19.83
N HIS A 185 -8.12 -3.24 -20.80
CA HIS A 185 -9.53 -2.88 -20.80
C HIS A 185 -10.19 -3.31 -22.11
N MET A 186 -11.35 -3.96 -22.00
CA MET A 186 -12.18 -4.29 -23.15
C MET A 186 -13.37 -3.32 -23.18
N ILE A 187 -13.49 -2.55 -24.27
CA ILE A 187 -14.55 -1.57 -24.45
C ILE A 187 -15.32 -1.97 -25.74
N SER A 188 -16.58 -2.33 -25.57
CA SER A 188 -17.43 -2.83 -26.66
C SER A 188 -17.81 -1.73 -27.65
N ASN A 189 -18.18 -0.54 -27.14
CA ASN A 189 -18.51 0.60 -28.00
C ASN A 189 -17.27 1.11 -28.72
N LYS A 190 -17.33 1.13 -30.06
CA LYS A 190 -16.19 1.47 -30.92
C LYS A 190 -15.74 2.93 -30.74
N ASP A 191 -16.68 3.88 -30.76
CA ASP A 191 -16.34 5.30 -30.73
C ASP A 191 -15.76 5.71 -29.38
N PHE A 192 -16.32 5.14 -28.31
CA PHE A 192 -15.81 5.35 -26.97
C PHE A 192 -14.43 4.70 -26.78
N ARG A 193 -14.21 3.51 -27.36
CA ARG A 193 -12.90 2.85 -27.36
C ARG A 193 -11.86 3.66 -28.12
N ASP A 194 -12.19 4.20 -29.29
CA ASP A 194 -11.25 4.97 -30.10
C ASP A 194 -10.87 6.28 -29.39
N ALA A 195 -11.82 6.95 -28.73
CA ALA A 195 -11.55 8.14 -27.92
C ALA A 195 -10.63 7.83 -26.72
N ILE A 196 -10.89 6.73 -25.99
CA ILE A 196 -10.05 6.32 -24.86
C ILE A 196 -8.67 5.86 -25.34
N ALA A 197 -8.57 5.20 -26.49
CA ALA A 197 -7.28 4.80 -27.06
C ALA A 197 -6.40 6.01 -27.36
N SER A 198 -6.98 7.08 -27.93
CA SER A 198 -6.28 8.35 -28.16
C SER A 198 -5.79 8.95 -26.85
N PHE A 199 -6.67 9.07 -25.87
CA PHE A 199 -6.31 9.57 -24.54
C PHE A 199 -5.16 8.77 -23.88
N CYS A 200 -5.24 7.44 -23.89
CA CYS A 200 -4.20 6.60 -23.31
C CYS A 200 -2.84 6.77 -24.00
N LYS A 201 -2.85 7.01 -25.32
CA LYS A 201 -1.63 7.26 -26.09
C LYS A 201 -0.99 8.61 -25.74
N ASP A 202 -1.80 9.63 -25.56
CA ASP A 202 -1.32 10.96 -25.18
C ASP A 202 -0.76 10.95 -23.74
N GLU A 203 -1.46 10.27 -22.82
CA GLU A 203 -1.05 10.11 -21.41
C GLU A 203 0.25 9.30 -21.25
N GLU A 204 0.55 8.39 -22.19
CA GLU A 204 1.71 7.48 -22.10
C GLU A 204 3.05 8.22 -21.93
N ASN A 205 3.26 9.26 -22.73
CA ASN A 205 4.49 10.07 -22.66
C ASN A 205 4.59 10.89 -21.36
N GLU A 206 3.46 11.29 -20.81
CA GLU A 206 3.44 12.02 -19.52
C GLU A 206 3.79 11.09 -18.37
N ILE A 207 3.26 9.86 -18.38
CA ILE A 207 3.57 8.84 -17.37
C ILE A 207 5.05 8.46 -17.43
N ASP A 208 5.63 8.27 -18.62
CA ASP A 208 7.04 7.94 -18.75
C ASP A 208 7.94 9.06 -18.23
N ARG A 209 7.64 10.33 -18.54
CA ARG A 209 8.34 11.50 -17.98
C ARG A 209 8.20 11.57 -16.45
N TYR A 210 7.00 11.31 -15.93
CA TYR A 210 6.76 11.28 -14.50
C TYR A 210 7.58 10.19 -13.81
N ILE A 211 7.61 8.97 -14.35
CA ILE A 211 8.41 7.86 -13.81
C ILE A 211 9.90 8.21 -13.78
N GLU A 212 10.42 8.80 -14.85
CA GLU A 212 11.83 9.23 -14.88
C GLU A 212 12.12 10.33 -13.85
N SER A 213 11.22 11.29 -13.67
CA SER A 213 11.36 12.31 -12.63
C SER A 213 11.36 11.70 -11.22
N CYS A 214 10.54 10.69 -10.97
CA CYS A 214 10.51 9.95 -9.71
C CYS A 214 11.79 9.16 -9.46
N LYS A 215 12.36 8.53 -10.50
CA LYS A 215 13.65 7.82 -10.41
C LYS A 215 14.81 8.76 -10.09
N ALA A 216 14.79 9.98 -10.62
CA ALA A 216 15.77 11.01 -10.29
C ALA A 216 15.69 11.43 -8.82
N TYR A 217 14.51 11.36 -8.21
CA TYR A 217 14.29 11.60 -6.79
C TYR A 217 14.51 10.30 -6.00
N THR A 218 15.72 10.11 -5.47
CA THR A 218 15.99 8.98 -4.57
C THR A 218 16.17 9.47 -3.13
N PRO A 219 15.48 8.84 -2.14
CA PRO A 219 15.70 9.13 -0.73
C PRO A 219 16.98 8.47 -0.19
N PHE A 220 17.58 7.55 -0.95
CA PHE A 220 18.74 6.76 -0.58
C PHE A 220 20.06 7.51 -0.79
N SER A 221 21.09 7.14 -0.05
CA SER A 221 22.46 7.64 -0.24
C SER A 221 23.05 7.14 -1.56
N ILE A 222 24.12 7.80 -2.03
CA ILE A 222 24.75 7.51 -3.33
C ILE A 222 25.32 6.09 -3.34
N ASP A 223 25.87 5.64 -2.21
CA ASP A 223 26.50 4.32 -2.06
C ASP A 223 25.53 3.14 -2.23
N TYR A 224 24.23 3.40 -2.24
CA TYR A 224 23.14 2.42 -2.38
C TYR A 224 22.27 2.68 -3.61
N ARG A 225 22.75 3.43 -4.59
CA ARG A 225 22.07 3.50 -5.89
C ARG A 225 22.21 2.15 -6.57
N ILE A 226 21.09 1.51 -6.77
CA ILE A 226 21.00 0.23 -7.49
C ILE A 226 21.14 0.57 -8.97
N GLU A 227 22.01 -0.15 -9.64
CA GLU A 227 22.17 -0.15 -11.09
C GLU A 227 20.93 -0.64 -11.81
#